data_c884a13fba2947fe6213eb09d96c0eec
#
_entry.id   c884a13fba2947fe6213eb09d96c0eec
#
_cell.length_a   1.000
_cell.length_b   1.000
_cell.length_c   1.000
_cell.angle_alpha   90.00
_cell.angle_beta   90.00
_cell.angle_gamma   90.00
#
_symmetry.space_group_name_H-M   'P 1'
#
loop_
_entity.id
_entity.type
_entity.pdbx_description
1 polymer ?
#
loop_
_entity_poly.entity_id
_entity_poly.type
_entity_poly.pdbx_seq_one_letter_code
_entity_poly.pdbx_strand_id
1 'polypeptide(L)'
;IPTAVEEFLRAYSPVFIARVTEEDTEVSGCPVSAGEWAVLAFPSANRDPDLFDRPDEVLIDREENRHSAFGLGVHRCLGSNLARLEMQIALEMWVQQFPNFELTDESAVTYSGGHVRGPRSVPIRITD
;
A
#
# COMPACT_ATOMS: atom_id res chain seq x y z
N ILE A 1 -0.12 -5.48 -16.79
CA ILE A 1 0.61 -4.59 -15.86
C ILE A 1 -0.31 -3.64 -15.09
N PRO A 2 -1.31 -2.95 -15.68
CA PRO A 2 -2.16 -2.06 -14.91
C PRO A 2 -2.81 -2.69 -13.68
N THR A 3 -3.37 -3.89 -13.79
CA THR A 3 -3.95 -4.64 -12.66
C THR A 3 -2.92 -4.97 -11.59
N ALA A 4 -1.71 -5.37 -11.99
CA ALA A 4 -0.61 -5.63 -11.07
C ALA A 4 -0.19 -4.38 -10.29
N VAL A 5 -0.19 -3.19 -10.92
CA VAL A 5 0.10 -1.91 -10.25
C VAL A 5 -0.94 -1.63 -9.15
N GLU A 6 -2.23 -1.77 -9.44
CA GLU A 6 -3.27 -1.57 -8.42
C GLU A 6 -3.14 -2.59 -7.28
N GLU A 7 -2.76 -3.84 -7.59
CA GLU A 7 -2.56 -4.85 -6.56
C GLU A 7 -1.32 -4.57 -5.69
N PHE A 8 -0.23 -4.10 -6.27
CA PHE A 8 0.93 -3.69 -5.48
C PHE A 8 0.63 -2.46 -4.62
N LEU A 9 -0.14 -1.51 -5.13
CA LEU A 9 -0.61 -0.37 -4.35
C LEU A 9 -1.48 -0.83 -3.17
N ARG A 10 -2.37 -1.81 -3.37
CA ARG A 10 -3.17 -2.40 -2.30
C ARG A 10 -2.30 -3.11 -1.26
N ALA A 11 -1.54 -4.09 -1.71
CA ALA A 11 -0.83 -5.04 -0.84
C ALA A 11 0.34 -4.39 -0.08
N TYR A 12 1.01 -3.42 -0.70
CA TYR A 12 2.21 -2.75 -0.17
C TYR A 12 2.00 -1.27 0.14
N SER A 13 0.77 -0.86 0.37
CA SER A 13 0.44 0.51 0.76
C SER A 13 1.34 1.00 1.90
N PRO A 14 2.13 2.08 1.72
CA PRO A 14 3.15 2.43 2.70
C PRO A 14 2.68 3.46 3.74
N VAL A 15 1.51 4.10 3.55
CA VAL A 15 1.16 5.34 4.23
C VAL A 15 0.24 5.13 5.42
N PHE A 16 0.59 5.77 6.54
CA PHE A 16 -0.25 5.95 7.72
C PHE A 16 -0.49 7.46 7.90
N ILE A 17 -1.75 7.85 8.06
CA ILE A 17 -2.12 9.24 8.31
C ILE A 17 -2.88 9.32 9.65
N ALA A 18 -2.66 10.37 10.40
CA ALA A 18 -3.39 10.64 11.61
C ALA A 18 -4.28 11.88 11.47
N ARG A 19 -5.34 11.90 12.26
CA ARG A 19 -6.21 13.04 12.47
C ARG A 19 -6.40 13.25 13.97
N VAL A 20 -6.60 14.48 14.37
CA VAL A 20 -7.01 14.82 15.73
C VAL A 20 -8.51 15.05 15.69
N THR A 21 -9.23 14.44 16.63
CA THR A 21 -10.68 14.64 16.78
C THR A 21 -10.95 16.02 17.35
N GLU A 22 -11.91 16.75 16.76
CA GLU A 22 -12.25 18.10 17.21
C GLU A 22 -13.32 18.08 18.33
N GLU A 23 -14.15 17.04 18.36
CA GLU A 23 -15.21 16.85 19.34
C GLU A 23 -15.32 15.36 19.74
N ASP A 24 -15.98 15.10 20.86
CA ASP A 24 -16.28 13.74 21.28
C ASP A 24 -17.11 13.03 20.20
N THR A 25 -16.69 11.87 19.78
CA THR A 25 -17.30 11.12 18.69
C THR A 25 -17.24 9.61 18.96
N GLU A 26 -17.77 8.84 18.04
CA GLU A 26 -17.72 7.38 18.06
C GLU A 26 -17.28 6.83 16.69
N VAL A 27 -16.39 5.86 16.72
CA VAL A 27 -15.94 5.13 15.52
C VAL A 27 -16.23 3.64 15.73
N SER A 28 -17.22 3.11 15.01
CA SER A 28 -17.64 1.69 15.08
C SER A 28 -17.92 1.21 16.51
N GLY A 29 -18.63 2.00 17.33
CA GLY A 29 -18.96 1.69 18.72
C GLY A 29 -17.84 2.01 19.73
N CYS A 30 -16.68 2.47 19.26
CA CYS A 30 -15.58 2.89 20.12
C CYS A 30 -15.64 4.40 20.38
N PRO A 31 -15.81 4.87 21.63
CA PRO A 31 -15.81 6.29 21.93
C PRO A 31 -14.40 6.86 21.73
N VAL A 32 -14.34 8.06 21.15
CA VAL A 32 -13.12 8.82 20.90
C VAL A 32 -13.33 10.23 21.42
N SER A 33 -12.48 10.69 22.33
CA SER A 33 -12.59 12.01 22.92
C SER A 33 -12.01 13.11 22.04
N ALA A 34 -12.49 14.34 22.21
CA ALA A 34 -11.89 15.51 21.60
C ALA A 34 -10.39 15.61 21.93
N GLY A 35 -9.56 15.88 20.95
CA GLY A 35 -8.11 15.95 21.06
C GLY A 35 -7.36 14.62 20.96
N GLU A 36 -8.07 13.47 20.87
CA GLU A 36 -7.42 12.19 20.63
C GLU A 36 -6.99 12.00 19.16
N TRP A 37 -5.99 11.16 18.98
CA TRP A 37 -5.45 10.83 17.66
C TRP A 37 -6.14 9.61 17.06
N ALA A 38 -6.77 9.79 15.92
CA ALA A 38 -7.28 8.70 15.10
C ALA A 38 -6.29 8.38 13.97
N VAL A 39 -5.79 7.15 13.91
CA VAL A 39 -4.86 6.69 12.88
C VAL A 39 -5.61 6.02 11.75
N LEU A 40 -5.43 6.52 10.54
CA LEU A 40 -5.92 5.94 9.30
C LEU A 40 -4.83 5.01 8.76
N ALA A 41 -4.96 3.72 9.06
CA ALA A 41 -4.00 2.68 8.68
C ALA A 41 -4.37 2.10 7.31
N PHE A 42 -4.04 2.77 6.21
CA PHE A 42 -4.34 2.28 4.86
C PHE A 42 -3.78 0.89 4.57
N PRO A 43 -2.58 0.50 5.04
CA PRO A 43 -2.12 -0.87 4.88
C PRO A 43 -3.05 -1.93 5.49
N SER A 44 -3.66 -1.63 6.64
CA SER A 44 -4.63 -2.51 7.29
C SER A 44 -5.97 -2.51 6.55
N ALA A 45 -6.50 -1.33 6.21
CA ALA A 45 -7.76 -1.21 5.48
C ALA A 45 -7.72 -1.91 4.11
N ASN A 46 -6.55 -1.92 3.47
CA ASN A 46 -6.35 -2.60 2.19
C ASN A 46 -6.21 -4.14 2.32
N ARG A 47 -6.25 -4.67 3.54
CA ARG A 47 -6.24 -6.11 3.85
C ARG A 47 -7.48 -6.53 4.66
N ASP A 48 -8.53 -5.72 4.62
CA ASP A 48 -9.78 -6.03 5.28
C ASP A 48 -10.49 -7.20 4.56
N PRO A 49 -10.75 -8.33 5.24
CA PRO A 49 -11.41 -9.49 4.63
C PRO A 49 -12.87 -9.23 4.26
N ASP A 50 -13.51 -8.21 4.84
CA ASP A 50 -14.87 -7.82 4.46
C ASP A 50 -14.91 -7.06 3.13
N LEU A 51 -13.76 -6.54 2.67
CA LEU A 51 -13.64 -5.78 1.42
C LEU A 51 -12.87 -6.52 0.33
N PHE A 52 -11.95 -7.42 0.71
CA PHE A 52 -11.07 -8.11 -0.24
C PHE A 52 -11.09 -9.61 -0.01
N ASP A 53 -11.42 -10.37 -1.04
CA ASP A 53 -11.19 -11.81 -1.06
C ASP A 53 -9.68 -12.09 -1.01
N ARG A 54 -9.25 -13.04 -0.17
CA ARG A 54 -7.84 -13.40 0.04
C ARG A 54 -6.94 -12.15 0.23
N PRO A 55 -7.20 -11.34 1.28
CA PRO A 55 -6.59 -10.02 1.45
C PRO A 55 -5.07 -10.06 1.63
N ASP A 56 -4.53 -11.17 2.14
CA ASP A 56 -3.09 -11.35 2.39
C ASP A 56 -2.31 -11.87 1.18
N GLU A 57 -3.02 -12.36 0.15
CA GLU A 57 -2.41 -12.80 -1.09
C GLU A 57 -2.23 -11.63 -2.06
N VAL A 58 -1.14 -11.66 -2.83
CA VAL A 58 -0.90 -10.72 -3.94
C VAL A 58 -1.39 -11.34 -5.23
N LEU A 59 -2.51 -10.84 -5.74
CA LEU A 59 -3.15 -11.33 -6.96
C LEU A 59 -3.03 -10.28 -8.06
N ILE A 60 -2.05 -10.44 -8.93
CA ILE A 60 -1.73 -9.45 -9.99
C ILE A 60 -2.84 -9.26 -11.02
N ASP A 61 -3.82 -10.13 -11.03
CA ASP A 61 -5.00 -10.13 -11.88
C ASP A 61 -6.30 -9.81 -11.13
N ARG A 62 -6.21 -9.31 -9.89
CA ARG A 62 -7.38 -8.92 -9.10
C ARG A 62 -8.21 -7.87 -9.86
N GLU A 63 -9.43 -8.23 -10.21
CA GLU A 63 -10.33 -7.36 -10.99
C GLU A 63 -10.97 -6.27 -10.12
N GLU A 64 -11.54 -6.66 -8.97
CA GLU A 64 -12.14 -5.72 -8.02
C GLU A 64 -11.11 -5.29 -6.99
N ASN A 65 -10.54 -4.10 -7.18
CA ASN A 65 -9.45 -3.58 -6.35
C ASN A 65 -9.69 -2.12 -5.91
N ARG A 66 -10.67 -1.95 -5.02
CA ARG A 66 -11.06 -0.63 -4.49
C ARG A 66 -10.18 -0.21 -3.30
N HIS A 67 -8.88 -0.27 -3.46
CA HIS A 67 -7.95 0.05 -2.39
C HIS A 67 -7.91 1.55 -2.04
N SER A 68 -7.53 1.83 -0.81
CA SER A 68 -7.39 3.18 -0.24
C SER A 68 -5.95 3.69 -0.15
N ALA A 69 -5.00 3.10 -0.91
CA ALA A 69 -3.57 3.45 -0.84
C ALA A 69 -3.27 4.94 -1.02
N PHE A 70 -4.09 5.63 -1.78
CA PHE A 70 -3.99 7.08 -2.02
C PHE A 70 -4.96 7.92 -1.18
N GLY A 71 -5.56 7.35 -0.14
CA GLY A 71 -6.61 7.97 0.62
C GLY A 71 -7.93 8.06 -0.14
N LEU A 72 -8.94 8.60 0.52
CA LEU A 72 -10.31 8.71 0.03
C LEU A 72 -10.86 10.14 0.22
N GLY A 73 -11.95 10.44 -0.49
CA GLY A 73 -12.66 11.72 -0.36
C GLY A 73 -11.87 12.92 -0.84
N VAL A 74 -12.10 14.07 -0.23
CA VAL A 74 -11.54 15.37 -0.65
C VAL A 74 -10.02 15.47 -0.45
N HIS A 75 -9.46 14.60 0.39
CA HIS A 75 -8.01 14.52 0.66
C HIS A 75 -7.29 13.42 -0.14
N ARG A 76 -7.96 12.84 -1.13
CA ARG A 76 -7.30 11.87 -2.01
C ARG A 76 -6.03 12.46 -2.61
N CYS A 77 -4.97 11.68 -2.64
CA CYS A 77 -3.66 12.08 -3.16
C CYS A 77 -3.76 12.67 -4.58
N LEU A 78 -3.31 13.91 -4.74
CA LEU A 78 -3.30 14.61 -6.03
C LEU A 78 -2.38 13.91 -7.04
N GLY A 79 -1.25 13.35 -6.56
CA GLY A 79 -0.26 12.64 -7.38
C GLY A 79 -0.63 11.20 -7.74
N SER A 80 -1.82 10.72 -7.40
CA SER A 80 -2.18 9.31 -7.57
C SER A 80 -2.11 8.80 -9.01
N ASN A 81 -2.41 9.65 -10.00
CA ASN A 81 -2.33 9.27 -11.41
C ASN A 81 -0.88 9.24 -11.90
N LEU A 82 -0.06 10.18 -11.46
CA LEU A 82 1.38 10.21 -11.77
C LEU A 82 2.07 8.97 -11.20
N ALA A 83 1.83 8.66 -9.93
CA ALA A 83 2.40 7.48 -9.27
C ALA A 83 2.05 6.17 -9.99
N ARG A 84 0.81 6.02 -10.45
CA ARG A 84 0.39 4.86 -11.25
C ARG A 84 1.16 4.76 -12.56
N LEU A 85 1.30 5.87 -13.26
CA LEU A 85 2.05 5.92 -14.52
C LEU A 85 3.53 5.57 -14.30
N GLU A 86 4.16 6.14 -13.29
CA GLU A 86 5.54 5.84 -12.93
C GLU A 86 5.73 4.36 -12.59
N MET A 87 4.82 3.77 -11.78
CA MET A 87 4.87 2.35 -11.44
C MET A 87 4.68 1.45 -12.67
N GLN A 88 3.76 1.80 -13.58
CA GLN A 88 3.56 1.04 -14.82
C GLN A 88 4.83 1.04 -15.66
N ILE A 89 5.39 2.20 -15.93
CA ILE A 89 6.62 2.34 -16.73
C ILE A 89 7.78 1.59 -16.06
N ALA A 90 7.96 1.76 -14.76
CA ALA A 90 9.03 1.10 -14.02
C ALA A 90 8.91 -0.43 -14.07
N LEU A 91 7.71 -0.98 -13.87
CA LEU A 91 7.48 -2.42 -13.95
C LEU A 91 7.68 -2.96 -15.38
N GLU A 92 7.18 -2.25 -16.39
CA GLU A 92 7.38 -2.64 -17.80
C GLU A 92 8.86 -2.69 -18.15
N MET A 93 9.60 -1.65 -17.83
CA MET A 93 11.04 -1.58 -18.10
C MET A 93 11.80 -2.66 -17.31
N TRP A 94 11.42 -2.87 -16.03
CA TRP A 94 12.08 -3.86 -15.20
C TRP A 94 11.92 -5.28 -15.75
N VAL A 95 10.70 -5.71 -16.04
CA VAL A 95 10.46 -7.08 -16.51
C VAL A 95 10.98 -7.33 -17.93
N GLN A 96 11.11 -6.27 -18.75
CA GLN A 96 11.73 -6.37 -20.06
C GLN A 96 13.25 -6.52 -19.96
N GLN A 97 13.87 -5.78 -19.07
CA GLN A 97 15.33 -5.77 -18.91
C GLN A 97 15.84 -6.92 -18.04
N PHE A 98 15.07 -7.29 -17.02
CA PHE A 98 15.44 -8.31 -16.03
C PHE A 98 14.29 -9.31 -15.85
N PRO A 99 14.05 -10.19 -16.84
CA PRO A 99 12.93 -11.12 -16.79
C PRO A 99 13.07 -12.18 -15.69
N ASN A 100 14.31 -12.49 -15.31
CA ASN A 100 14.61 -13.48 -14.29
C ASN A 100 15.36 -12.81 -13.14
N PHE A 101 14.78 -12.83 -11.97
CA PHE A 101 15.40 -12.35 -10.73
C PHE A 101 14.83 -13.09 -9.53
N GLU A 102 15.58 -13.14 -8.46
CA GLU A 102 15.18 -13.78 -7.20
C GLU A 102 15.59 -12.94 -6.00
N LEU A 103 14.85 -13.06 -4.91
CA LEU A 103 15.25 -12.55 -3.61
C LEU A 103 16.33 -13.47 -3.04
N THR A 104 17.52 -12.93 -2.75
CA THR A 104 18.66 -13.76 -2.32
C THR A 104 18.61 -14.14 -0.85
N ASP A 105 18.02 -13.27 -0.02
CA ASP A 105 17.90 -13.48 1.43
C ASP A 105 16.70 -12.65 1.96
N GLU A 106 15.61 -13.32 2.29
CA GLU A 106 14.43 -12.69 2.85
C GLU A 106 14.72 -12.07 4.22
N SER A 107 15.61 -12.67 5.02
CA SER A 107 15.98 -12.17 6.34
C SER A 107 16.77 -10.87 6.32
N ALA A 108 17.41 -10.56 5.19
CA ALA A 108 18.16 -9.33 4.96
C ALA A 108 17.30 -8.16 4.47
N VAL A 109 15.99 -8.38 4.22
CA VAL A 109 15.07 -7.30 3.90
C VAL A 109 14.81 -6.45 5.14
N THR A 110 15.22 -5.19 5.07
CA THR A 110 15.04 -4.24 6.18
C THR A 110 13.99 -3.21 5.84
N TYR A 111 13.24 -2.77 6.86
CA TYR A 111 12.15 -1.81 6.69
C TYR A 111 12.41 -0.52 7.48
N SER A 112 11.95 0.59 6.94
CA SER A 112 11.77 1.84 7.70
C SER A 112 10.38 1.89 8.30
N GLY A 113 10.26 2.48 9.49
CA GLY A 113 8.98 2.79 10.12
C GLY A 113 8.68 4.30 10.11
N GLY A 114 7.47 4.68 10.52
CA GLY A 114 6.99 6.05 10.59
C GLY A 114 5.73 6.28 9.76
N HIS A 115 5.48 7.52 9.30
CA HIS A 115 4.34 7.85 8.44
C HIS A 115 4.33 7.09 7.11
N VAL A 116 5.51 6.73 6.65
CA VAL A 116 5.71 5.91 5.45
C VAL A 116 6.53 4.70 5.83
N ARG A 117 5.98 3.51 5.63
CA ARG A 117 6.66 2.24 5.85
C ARG A 117 7.06 1.65 4.50
N GLY A 118 8.33 1.33 4.35
CA GLY A 118 8.82 0.69 3.11
C GLY A 118 10.15 -0.02 3.32
N PRO A 119 10.53 -0.89 2.40
CA PRO A 119 11.83 -1.55 2.47
C PRO A 119 12.96 -0.53 2.27
N ARG A 120 14.02 -0.66 3.06
CA ARG A 120 15.27 0.08 2.90
C ARG A 120 16.27 -0.68 2.05
N SER A 121 16.21 -1.99 2.14
CA SER A 121 17.08 -2.89 1.39
C SER A 121 16.30 -4.13 1.00
N VAL A 122 16.40 -4.49 -0.27
CA VAL A 122 15.82 -5.72 -0.84
C VAL A 122 16.93 -6.37 -1.67
N PRO A 123 17.65 -7.36 -1.13
CA PRO A 123 18.75 -8.00 -1.86
C PRO A 123 18.20 -8.92 -2.94
N ILE A 124 18.47 -8.60 -4.18
CA ILE A 124 18.04 -9.39 -5.34
C ILE A 124 19.26 -9.85 -6.15
N ARG A 125 19.10 -10.97 -6.84
CA ARG A 125 20.03 -11.49 -7.85
C ARG A 125 19.31 -11.55 -9.17
N ILE A 126 19.93 -11.00 -10.21
CA ILE A 126 19.49 -11.17 -11.58
C ILE A 126 20.13 -12.47 -12.09
N THR A 127 19.30 -13.32 -12.69
CA THR A 127 19.73 -14.61 -13.27
C THR A 127 19.51 -14.58 -14.78
N ASP A 128 20.35 -15.32 -15.48
CA ASP A 128 20.28 -15.43 -16.96
C ASP A 128 19.06 -16.25 -17.40
#